data_37e6e5f9a6be77aff30035378ce013d7
#
_entry.id   37e6e5f9a6be77aff30035378ce013d7
#
_cell.length_a   1.000
_cell.length_b   1.000
_cell.length_c   1.000
_cell.angle_alpha   90.00
_cell.angle_beta   90.00
_cell.angle_gamma   90.00
#
_symmetry.space_group_name_H-M   'P 1'
#
loop_
_entity.id
_entity.type
_entity.pdbx_description
1 polymer ?
#
loop_
_entity_poly.entity_id
_entity_poly.type
_entity_poly.pdbx_seq_one_letter_code
_entity_poly.pdbx_strand_id
1 'polypeptide(L)'
;MKEISSVNKAPRTVFERLRFIGPSAIVTGSVVGSGSIVMTPLLGAAAGFTLLWWLLLSIWTKPIIQAEISRYIVVTKKTFLEAFAEIPGPKTKINGKTTSWLVWFMFLGVLPAIIGMGGLVGAVAEAGTNMFPSIRIEIWVVLSCLITWLILVRGSYSILENILLGMVLIFSLITLVIAISMQSTAYELSASQVFSGLNFTLPFEYLPLALAVFGFTGISYGEIMAYTYWCLEKGYAQGDAEDIQETKNWIRTMQTDVWVTIFFITIGTLPFFFLGAGVLNTLPQLQESLATQSFWDVDIISALQNMFSLVLGDWAKWLFIVLAFFILYSTLLSGTAAFTRTISDYFISMGFVYEKENTRKTLIKLIAFL
;
A
#
# COMPACT_ATOMS: atom_id res chain seq x y z
N MET A 1 24.53 -3.53 -3.07
CA MET A 1 24.25 -2.35 -3.93
C MET A 1 25.13 -2.27 -5.18
N LYS A 2 25.37 -3.41 -5.87
CA LYS A 2 26.24 -3.44 -7.07
C LYS A 2 25.57 -3.98 -8.33
N GLU A 3 24.26 -4.25 -8.33
CA GLU A 3 23.58 -4.81 -9.52
C GLU A 3 22.71 -3.81 -10.32
N ILE A 4 22.59 -2.56 -9.89
CA ILE A 4 21.86 -1.50 -10.63
C ILE A 4 22.83 -0.50 -11.28
N SER A 5 24.13 -0.74 -11.26
CA SER A 5 25.18 0.22 -11.58
C SER A 5 25.42 0.49 -13.08
N SER A 6 24.53 0.14 -14.00
CA SER A 6 24.71 0.44 -15.43
C SER A 6 23.85 1.58 -15.98
N VAL A 7 23.01 2.22 -15.18
CA VAL A 7 22.21 3.37 -15.64
C VAL A 7 22.87 4.67 -15.19
N ASN A 8 23.93 5.06 -15.89
CA ASN A 8 24.64 6.31 -15.60
C ASN A 8 23.89 7.57 -16.05
N LYS A 9 22.73 7.45 -16.70
CA LYS A 9 21.95 8.60 -17.17
C LYS A 9 20.45 8.40 -16.93
N ALA A 10 19.79 9.49 -16.54
CA ALA A 10 18.34 9.49 -16.32
C ALA A 10 17.56 9.22 -17.63
N PRO A 11 16.45 8.47 -17.56
CA PRO A 11 15.55 8.29 -18.70
C PRO A 11 15.04 9.62 -19.24
N ARG A 12 15.10 9.81 -20.56
CA ARG A 12 14.76 11.09 -21.21
C ARG A 12 13.35 11.09 -21.79
N THR A 13 12.95 9.98 -22.38
CA THR A 13 11.62 9.84 -23.00
C THR A 13 10.60 9.25 -22.02
N VAL A 14 9.31 9.47 -22.27
CA VAL A 14 8.22 8.88 -21.45
C VAL A 14 8.30 7.35 -21.49
N PHE A 15 8.61 6.76 -22.63
CA PHE A 15 8.70 5.31 -22.78
C PHE A 15 9.87 4.70 -21.99
N GLU A 16 11.04 5.36 -21.98
CA GLU A 16 12.17 4.96 -21.15
C GLU A 16 11.82 5.07 -19.66
N ARG A 17 11.10 6.13 -19.24
CA ARG A 17 10.64 6.30 -17.86
C ARG A 17 9.69 5.18 -17.45
N LEU A 18 8.71 4.83 -18.30
CA LEU A 18 7.78 3.74 -18.05
C LEU A 18 8.48 2.37 -17.91
N ARG A 19 9.58 2.15 -18.63
CA ARG A 19 10.41 0.94 -18.47
C ARG A 19 11.25 0.94 -17.19
N PHE A 20 11.48 2.11 -16.61
CA PHE A 20 12.33 2.29 -15.43
C PHE A 20 11.55 2.37 -14.12
N ILE A 21 10.20 2.40 -14.18
CA ILE A 21 9.35 2.40 -12.99
C ILE A 21 9.58 1.15 -12.14
N GLY A 22 9.35 1.27 -10.85
CA GLY A 22 9.54 0.15 -9.92
C GLY A 22 9.02 0.43 -8.52
N PRO A 23 9.39 1.54 -7.88
CA PRO A 23 8.86 1.92 -6.58
C PRO A 23 7.34 1.95 -6.53
N SER A 24 6.68 2.39 -7.61
CA SER A 24 5.21 2.37 -7.77
C SER A 24 4.61 0.97 -7.62
N ALA A 25 5.25 -0.06 -8.17
CA ALA A 25 4.75 -1.43 -8.06
C ALA A 25 4.76 -1.92 -6.62
N ILE A 26 5.85 -1.64 -5.88
CA ILE A 26 5.98 -2.04 -4.47
C ILE A 26 4.95 -1.32 -3.61
N VAL A 27 4.82 0.00 -3.80
CA VAL A 27 3.84 0.81 -3.03
C VAL A 27 2.42 0.41 -3.37
N THR A 28 2.09 0.17 -4.63
CA THR A 28 0.76 -0.31 -5.02
C THR A 28 0.43 -1.64 -4.36
N GLY A 29 1.38 -2.58 -4.30
CA GLY A 29 1.21 -3.87 -3.62
C GLY A 29 0.98 -3.74 -2.11
N SER A 30 1.47 -2.66 -1.48
CA SER A 30 1.17 -2.32 -0.09
C SER A 30 -0.22 -1.71 0.06
N VAL A 31 -0.54 -0.74 -0.78
CA VAL A 31 -1.74 0.11 -0.68
C VAL A 31 -3.01 -0.63 -1.11
N VAL A 32 -2.97 -1.34 -2.26
CA VAL A 32 -4.09 -2.17 -2.71
C VAL A 32 -4.05 -3.50 -1.95
N GLY A 33 -4.34 -3.43 -0.66
CA GLY A 33 -4.24 -4.51 0.31
C GLY A 33 -5.49 -4.60 1.18
N SER A 34 -5.30 -4.81 2.47
CA SER A 34 -6.39 -4.94 3.45
C SER A 34 -7.32 -3.71 3.46
N GLY A 35 -6.79 -2.50 3.31
CA GLY A 35 -7.60 -1.27 3.23
C GLY A 35 -8.55 -1.28 2.03
N SER A 36 -8.07 -1.67 0.86
CA SER A 36 -8.89 -1.69 -0.35
C SER A 36 -9.90 -2.83 -0.36
N ILE A 37 -9.55 -4.02 0.16
CA ILE A 37 -10.44 -5.17 0.14
C ILE A 37 -11.53 -5.12 1.21
N VAL A 38 -11.30 -4.44 2.34
CA VAL A 38 -12.23 -4.40 3.47
C VAL A 38 -12.93 -3.04 3.57
N MET A 39 -12.16 -1.96 3.68
CA MET A 39 -12.71 -0.63 3.98
C MET A 39 -13.44 0.00 2.79
N THR A 40 -12.95 -0.22 1.59
CA THR A 40 -13.53 0.38 0.39
C THR A 40 -14.92 -0.17 0.06
N PRO A 41 -15.15 -1.50 0.01
CA PRO A 41 -16.51 -2.02 -0.19
C PRO A 41 -17.43 -1.75 1.00
N LEU A 42 -16.90 -1.69 2.23
CA LEU A 42 -17.70 -1.30 3.40
C LEU A 42 -18.22 0.14 3.26
N LEU A 43 -17.41 1.07 2.77
CA LEU A 43 -17.86 2.43 2.47
C LEU A 43 -18.97 2.43 1.43
N GLY A 44 -18.80 1.66 0.34
CA GLY A 44 -19.82 1.51 -0.69
C GLY A 44 -21.09 0.86 -0.17
N ALA A 45 -20.97 -0.19 0.67
CA ALA A 45 -22.12 -0.86 1.30
C ALA A 45 -22.90 0.09 2.20
N ALA A 46 -22.24 0.90 3.02
CA ALA A 46 -22.89 1.81 3.95
C ALA A 46 -23.52 3.03 3.28
N ALA A 47 -22.76 3.72 2.41
CA ALA A 47 -23.12 5.03 1.86
C ALA A 47 -23.55 5.00 0.38
N GLY A 48 -23.62 3.82 -0.25
CA GLY A 48 -23.83 3.70 -1.68
C GLY A 48 -22.76 4.47 -2.45
N PHE A 49 -23.16 5.22 -3.49
CA PHE A 49 -22.23 6.03 -4.28
C PHE A 49 -21.90 7.39 -3.65
N THR A 50 -22.62 7.82 -2.62
CA THR A 50 -22.52 9.18 -2.04
C THR A 50 -21.09 9.61 -1.71
N LEU A 51 -20.23 8.67 -1.31
CA LEU A 51 -18.85 8.93 -0.89
C LEU A 51 -17.80 8.52 -1.92
N LEU A 52 -18.16 8.33 -3.19
CA LEU A 52 -17.20 8.06 -4.27
C LEU A 52 -16.16 9.17 -4.39
N TRP A 53 -16.59 10.44 -4.34
CA TRP A 53 -15.69 11.60 -4.41
C TRP A 53 -14.69 11.61 -3.25
N TRP A 54 -15.10 11.19 -2.05
CA TRP A 54 -14.24 11.12 -0.87
C TRP A 54 -13.14 10.06 -1.03
N LEU A 55 -13.50 8.90 -1.58
CA LEU A 55 -12.54 7.85 -1.93
C LEU A 55 -11.52 8.34 -2.97
N LEU A 56 -11.99 8.97 -4.05
CA LEU A 56 -11.13 9.55 -5.08
C LEU A 56 -10.22 10.64 -4.51
N LEU A 57 -10.74 11.49 -3.63
CA LEU A 57 -9.94 12.49 -2.93
C LEU A 57 -8.80 11.83 -2.14
N SER A 58 -9.09 10.76 -1.40
CA SER A 58 -8.07 10.00 -0.66
C SER A 58 -6.98 9.43 -1.58
N ILE A 59 -7.36 8.83 -2.70
CA ILE A 59 -6.44 8.17 -3.63
C ILE A 59 -5.57 9.20 -4.37
N TRP A 60 -6.11 10.36 -4.75
CA TRP A 60 -5.44 11.28 -5.68
C TRP A 60 -4.66 12.40 -4.99
N THR A 61 -5.04 12.80 -3.77
CA THR A 61 -4.35 13.91 -3.07
C THR A 61 -3.07 13.48 -2.36
N LYS A 62 -3.06 12.30 -1.76
CA LYS A 62 -1.91 11.82 -0.99
C LYS A 62 -0.65 11.60 -1.84
N PRO A 63 -0.73 11.09 -3.09
CA PRO A 63 0.43 10.99 -3.97
C PRO A 63 1.09 12.35 -4.31
N ILE A 64 0.38 13.46 -4.18
CA ILE A 64 0.98 14.79 -4.34
C ILE A 64 2.01 15.03 -3.24
N ILE A 65 1.68 14.68 -1.99
CA ILE A 65 2.60 14.77 -0.84
C ILE A 65 3.79 13.81 -1.06
N GLN A 66 3.51 12.59 -1.49
CA GLN A 66 4.55 11.61 -1.84
C GLN A 66 5.52 12.16 -2.89
N ALA A 67 5.01 12.78 -3.97
CA ALA A 67 5.82 13.34 -5.02
C ALA A 67 6.74 14.46 -4.52
N GLU A 68 6.24 15.35 -3.65
CA GLU A 68 7.03 16.47 -3.11
C GLU A 68 8.12 16.02 -2.14
N ILE A 69 7.80 15.11 -1.23
CA ILE A 69 8.80 14.53 -0.32
C ILE A 69 9.86 13.77 -1.12
N SER A 70 9.44 12.96 -2.09
CA SER A 70 10.37 12.18 -2.91
C SER A 70 11.22 13.07 -3.82
N ARG A 71 10.68 14.19 -4.32
CA ARG A 71 11.45 15.18 -5.06
C ARG A 71 12.60 15.73 -4.20
N TYR A 72 12.32 16.06 -2.93
CA TYR A 72 13.35 16.51 -2.01
C TYR A 72 14.44 15.44 -1.82
N ILE A 73 14.05 14.17 -1.61
CA ILE A 73 14.98 13.06 -1.41
C ILE A 73 15.83 12.79 -2.67
N VAL A 74 15.23 12.83 -3.86
CA VAL A 74 15.96 12.64 -5.13
C VAL A 74 17.02 13.72 -5.34
N VAL A 75 16.72 14.98 -4.97
CA VAL A 75 17.65 16.11 -5.10
C VAL A 75 18.74 16.06 -4.04
N THR A 76 18.38 15.82 -2.78
CA THR A 76 19.33 15.89 -1.65
C THR A 76 20.11 14.60 -1.45
N LYS A 77 19.65 13.49 -2.01
CA LYS A 77 20.22 12.13 -1.82
C LYS A 77 20.20 11.64 -0.37
N LYS A 78 19.47 12.31 0.51
CA LYS A 78 19.30 11.94 1.91
C LYS A 78 18.25 10.88 2.06
N THR A 79 18.31 10.12 3.16
CA THR A 79 17.16 9.28 3.54
C THR A 79 16.04 10.16 4.10
N PHE A 80 14.83 9.59 4.18
CA PHE A 80 13.68 10.29 4.75
C PHE A 80 13.97 10.79 6.17
N LEU A 81 14.54 9.96 7.03
CA LEU A 81 14.82 10.32 8.42
C LEU A 81 15.97 11.31 8.55
N GLU A 82 16.99 11.24 7.69
CA GLU A 82 18.05 12.26 7.63
C GLU A 82 17.49 13.64 7.29
N ALA A 83 16.57 13.70 6.32
CA ALA A 83 15.91 14.95 5.95
C ALA A 83 15.08 15.52 7.12
N PHE A 84 14.34 14.68 7.83
CA PHE A 84 13.53 15.10 8.97
C PHE A 84 14.35 15.39 10.24
N ALA A 85 15.55 14.84 10.36
CA ALA A 85 16.47 15.17 11.44
C ALA A 85 17.00 16.62 11.37
N GLU A 86 16.92 17.26 10.20
CA GLU A 86 17.35 18.66 10.01
C GLU A 86 16.29 19.68 10.43
N ILE A 87 15.04 19.26 10.62
CA ILE A 87 13.92 20.16 10.99
C ILE A 87 14.26 20.90 12.30
N PRO A 88 14.02 22.22 12.36
CA PRO A 88 14.26 23.03 13.54
C PRO A 88 13.46 22.55 14.76
N GLY A 89 13.99 22.76 15.94
CA GLY A 89 13.35 22.43 17.21
C GLY A 89 14.28 21.69 18.17
N PRO A 90 13.75 21.13 19.26
CA PRO A 90 14.53 20.37 20.22
C PRO A 90 15.27 19.20 19.56
N LYS A 91 16.53 19.02 19.92
CA LYS A 91 17.39 17.96 19.38
C LYS A 91 17.99 17.14 20.52
N THR A 92 18.05 15.83 20.31
CA THR A 92 18.76 14.89 21.19
C THR A 92 20.08 14.48 20.56
N LYS A 93 21.07 14.19 21.39
CA LYS A 93 22.38 13.71 20.93
C LYS A 93 22.68 12.37 21.60
N ILE A 94 22.79 11.32 20.79
CA ILE A 94 23.12 9.96 21.24
C ILE A 94 24.31 9.46 20.40
N ASN A 95 25.34 8.97 21.05
CA ASN A 95 26.56 8.43 20.42
C ASN A 95 27.13 9.34 19.30
N GLY A 96 27.09 10.65 19.52
CA GLY A 96 27.60 11.65 18.57
C GLY A 96 26.64 12.06 17.45
N LYS A 97 25.55 11.33 17.21
CA LYS A 97 24.48 11.73 16.26
C LYS A 97 23.48 12.67 16.92
N THR A 98 23.11 13.70 16.20
CA THR A 98 22.10 14.69 16.64
C THR A 98 20.82 14.47 15.86
N THR A 99 19.71 14.24 16.56
CA THR A 99 18.42 13.88 15.96
C THR A 99 17.34 14.85 16.44
N SER A 100 16.47 15.29 15.53
CA SER A 100 15.32 16.13 15.82
C SER A 100 14.27 15.38 16.64
N TRP A 101 13.55 16.11 17.52
CA TRP A 101 12.39 15.60 18.25
C TRP A 101 11.36 14.93 17.37
N LEU A 102 11.21 15.40 16.12
CA LEU A 102 10.23 14.87 15.18
C LEU A 102 10.53 13.42 14.80
N VAL A 103 11.80 13.04 14.64
CA VAL A 103 12.18 11.64 14.37
C VAL A 103 11.76 10.72 15.52
N TRP A 104 11.91 11.19 16.76
CA TRP A 104 11.44 10.47 17.95
C TRP A 104 9.93 10.33 17.98
N PHE A 105 9.21 11.42 17.70
CA PHE A 105 7.76 11.40 17.62
C PHE A 105 7.27 10.41 16.56
N MET A 106 7.89 10.41 15.37
CA MET A 106 7.57 9.49 14.29
C MET A 106 7.89 8.03 14.67
N PHE A 107 8.95 7.80 15.43
CA PHE A 107 9.31 6.46 15.93
C PHE A 107 8.23 5.88 16.86
N LEU A 108 7.56 6.69 17.67
CA LEU A 108 6.43 6.23 18.48
C LEU A 108 5.30 5.66 17.62
N GLY A 109 5.10 6.17 16.41
CA GLY A 109 4.13 5.64 15.46
C GLY A 109 4.49 4.26 14.89
N VAL A 110 5.73 3.81 15.03
CA VAL A 110 6.15 2.47 14.58
C VAL A 110 5.54 1.36 15.45
N LEU A 111 5.33 1.61 16.75
CA LEU A 111 4.82 0.60 17.68
C LEU A 111 3.42 0.07 17.29
N PRO A 112 2.40 0.93 17.06
CA PRO A 112 1.10 0.46 16.57
C PRO A 112 1.19 -0.26 15.22
N ALA A 113 2.10 0.17 14.35
CA ALA A 113 2.28 -0.42 13.04
C ALA A 113 2.86 -1.87 13.13
N ILE A 114 3.75 -2.15 14.09
CA ILE A 114 4.24 -3.53 14.35
C ILE A 114 3.07 -4.43 14.78
N ILE A 115 2.19 -3.94 15.68
CA ILE A 115 1.01 -4.69 16.10
C ILE A 115 0.09 -4.96 14.89
N GLY A 116 -0.11 -3.96 14.03
CA GLY A 116 -0.89 -4.10 12.79
C GLY A 116 -0.33 -5.16 11.85
N MET A 117 1.00 -5.29 11.76
CA MET A 117 1.64 -6.36 10.96
C MET A 117 1.32 -7.75 11.50
N GLY A 118 1.26 -7.93 12.82
CA GLY A 118 0.82 -9.19 13.44
C GLY A 118 -0.62 -9.56 13.04
N GLY A 119 -1.53 -8.59 13.06
CA GLY A 119 -2.90 -8.77 12.57
C GLY A 119 -2.97 -9.16 11.08
N LEU A 120 -2.10 -8.56 10.26
CA LEU A 120 -2.03 -8.89 8.83
C LEU A 120 -1.53 -10.31 8.58
N VAL A 121 -0.55 -10.80 9.37
CA VAL A 121 -0.12 -12.21 9.33
C VAL A 121 -1.29 -13.14 9.65
N GLY A 122 -2.09 -12.80 10.67
CA GLY A 122 -3.31 -13.53 11.02
C GLY A 122 -4.31 -13.58 9.87
N ALA A 123 -4.59 -12.46 9.22
CA ALA A 123 -5.50 -12.36 8.09
C ALA A 123 -5.03 -13.18 6.87
N VAL A 124 -3.72 -13.18 6.58
CA VAL A 124 -3.13 -14.05 5.53
C VAL A 124 -3.31 -15.52 5.86
N ALA A 125 -3.05 -15.89 7.12
CA ALA A 125 -3.18 -17.27 7.58
C ALA A 125 -4.63 -17.75 7.55
N GLU A 126 -5.59 -16.91 7.92
CA GLU A 126 -7.02 -17.19 7.82
C GLU A 126 -7.46 -17.40 6.36
N ALA A 127 -7.05 -16.52 5.45
CA ALA A 127 -7.31 -16.69 4.02
C ALA A 127 -6.71 -17.99 3.49
N GLY A 128 -5.50 -18.37 3.93
CA GLY A 128 -4.87 -19.65 3.60
C GLY A 128 -5.65 -20.86 4.13
N THR A 129 -6.15 -20.79 5.36
CA THR A 129 -6.99 -21.84 5.95
C THR A 129 -8.32 -21.97 5.21
N ASN A 130 -8.94 -20.85 4.81
CA ASN A 130 -10.15 -20.87 4.00
C ASN A 130 -9.92 -21.47 2.61
N MET A 131 -8.70 -21.33 2.06
CA MET A 131 -8.32 -21.95 0.79
C MET A 131 -8.11 -23.46 0.92
N PHE A 132 -7.47 -23.91 2.01
CA PHE A 132 -7.17 -25.31 2.30
C PHE A 132 -7.52 -25.66 3.75
N PRO A 133 -8.79 -26.00 4.06
CA PRO A 133 -9.25 -26.23 5.43
C PRO A 133 -8.57 -27.40 6.17
N SER A 134 -7.91 -28.28 5.43
CA SER A 134 -7.11 -29.37 6.02
C SER A 134 -5.80 -28.92 6.66
N ILE A 135 -5.34 -27.69 6.38
CA ILE A 135 -4.10 -27.13 6.91
C ILE A 135 -4.46 -26.19 8.06
N ARG A 136 -3.88 -26.44 9.23
CA ARG A 136 -4.11 -25.63 10.44
C ARG A 136 -3.56 -24.20 10.26
N ILE A 137 -4.22 -23.21 10.88
CA ILE A 137 -3.88 -21.80 10.77
C ILE A 137 -2.44 -21.49 11.20
N GLU A 138 -1.93 -22.21 12.22
CA GLU A 138 -0.56 -22.01 12.71
C GLU A 138 0.49 -22.35 11.64
N ILE A 139 0.19 -23.33 10.78
CA ILE A 139 1.07 -23.69 9.67
C ILE A 139 1.12 -22.55 8.65
N TRP A 140 -0.02 -21.94 8.35
CA TRP A 140 -0.08 -20.79 7.45
C TRP A 140 0.65 -19.56 8.00
N VAL A 141 0.55 -19.30 9.32
CA VAL A 141 1.35 -18.26 10.00
C VAL A 141 2.84 -18.51 9.76
N VAL A 142 3.32 -19.71 10.07
CA VAL A 142 4.74 -20.06 9.91
C VAL A 142 5.18 -19.98 8.44
N LEU A 143 4.38 -20.51 7.52
CA LEU A 143 4.70 -20.49 6.09
C LEU A 143 4.77 -19.08 5.53
N SER A 144 3.80 -18.21 5.84
CA SER A 144 3.79 -16.83 5.35
C SER A 144 4.98 -16.03 5.88
N CYS A 145 5.32 -16.16 7.17
CA CYS A 145 6.49 -15.54 7.77
C CYS A 145 7.79 -16.08 7.16
N LEU A 146 7.92 -17.40 7.01
CA LEU A 146 9.12 -18.03 6.45
C LEU A 146 9.36 -17.62 4.99
N ILE A 147 8.31 -17.65 4.15
CA ILE A 147 8.43 -17.26 2.75
C ILE A 147 8.79 -15.77 2.64
N THR A 148 8.14 -14.90 3.43
CA THR A 148 8.46 -13.47 3.48
C THR A 148 9.91 -13.25 3.88
N TRP A 149 10.37 -13.90 4.95
CA TRP A 149 11.76 -13.83 5.39
C TRP A 149 12.76 -14.30 4.32
N LEU A 150 12.51 -15.45 3.68
CA LEU A 150 13.36 -15.99 2.62
C LEU A 150 13.48 -15.05 1.42
N ILE A 151 12.39 -14.37 1.03
CA ILE A 151 12.41 -13.38 -0.04
C ILE A 151 13.26 -12.17 0.38
N LEU A 152 13.07 -11.66 1.60
CA LEU A 152 13.74 -10.45 2.08
C LEU A 152 15.24 -10.67 2.38
N VAL A 153 15.62 -11.82 2.92
CA VAL A 153 17.05 -12.14 3.22
C VAL A 153 17.89 -12.24 1.95
N ARG A 154 17.33 -12.71 0.84
CA ARG A 154 17.98 -12.66 -0.47
C ARG A 154 18.29 -11.25 -0.92
N GLY A 155 17.54 -10.25 -0.39
CA GLY A 155 17.89 -8.82 -0.42
C GLY A 155 17.93 -8.17 -1.80
N SER A 156 17.38 -8.81 -2.84
CA SER A 156 17.31 -8.22 -4.17
C SER A 156 16.05 -7.37 -4.31
N TYR A 157 16.23 -6.07 -4.47
CA TYR A 157 15.14 -5.13 -4.82
C TYR A 157 14.35 -5.61 -6.03
N SER A 158 15.03 -6.11 -7.07
CA SER A 158 14.41 -6.58 -8.31
C SER A 158 13.49 -7.80 -8.10
N ILE A 159 13.85 -8.73 -7.22
CA ILE A 159 12.98 -9.88 -6.91
C ILE A 159 11.70 -9.41 -6.23
N LEU A 160 11.82 -8.55 -5.23
CA LEU A 160 10.67 -7.97 -4.53
C LEU A 160 9.75 -7.20 -5.48
N GLU A 161 10.32 -6.33 -6.31
CA GLU A 161 9.62 -5.55 -7.33
C GLU A 161 8.83 -6.45 -8.28
N ASN A 162 9.46 -7.48 -8.84
CA ASN A 162 8.83 -8.37 -9.82
C ASN A 162 7.69 -9.21 -9.21
N ILE A 163 7.88 -9.72 -7.99
CA ILE A 163 6.84 -10.48 -7.28
C ILE A 163 5.62 -9.58 -7.03
N LEU A 164 5.83 -8.39 -6.47
CA LEU A 164 4.75 -7.47 -6.16
C LEU A 164 4.06 -6.95 -7.41
N LEU A 165 4.81 -6.62 -8.46
CA LEU A 165 4.24 -6.22 -9.75
C LEU A 165 3.34 -7.32 -10.32
N GLY A 166 3.80 -8.58 -10.31
CA GLY A 166 3.01 -9.72 -10.76
C GLY A 166 1.71 -9.86 -9.97
N MET A 167 1.78 -9.77 -8.64
CA MET A 167 0.59 -9.85 -7.77
C MET A 167 -0.39 -8.70 -8.05
N VAL A 168 0.11 -7.45 -8.12
CA VAL A 168 -0.71 -6.25 -8.41
C VAL A 168 -1.44 -6.39 -9.74
N LEU A 169 -0.73 -6.81 -10.79
CA LEU A 169 -1.35 -6.98 -12.12
C LEU A 169 -2.44 -8.06 -12.10
N ILE A 170 -2.18 -9.20 -11.48
CA ILE A 170 -3.14 -10.31 -11.41
C ILE A 170 -4.41 -9.88 -10.65
N PHE A 171 -4.27 -9.36 -9.43
CA PHE A 171 -5.45 -9.01 -8.65
C PHE A 171 -6.20 -7.80 -9.23
N SER A 172 -5.50 -6.80 -9.78
CA SER A 172 -6.16 -5.67 -10.45
C SER A 172 -6.95 -6.10 -11.69
N LEU A 173 -6.41 -7.04 -12.46
CA LEU A 173 -7.11 -7.59 -13.61
C LEU A 173 -8.36 -8.37 -13.19
N ILE A 174 -8.24 -9.25 -12.20
CA ILE A 174 -9.37 -10.06 -11.70
C ILE A 174 -10.48 -9.14 -11.18
N THR A 175 -10.15 -8.17 -10.34
CA THR A 175 -11.15 -7.24 -9.76
C THR A 175 -11.81 -6.38 -10.83
N LEU A 176 -11.06 -5.94 -11.83
CA LEU A 176 -11.60 -5.19 -12.95
C LEU A 176 -12.57 -6.03 -13.78
N VAL A 177 -12.21 -7.28 -14.08
CA VAL A 177 -13.09 -8.21 -14.80
C VAL A 177 -14.39 -8.45 -14.04
N ILE A 178 -14.33 -8.60 -12.73
CA ILE A 178 -15.53 -8.79 -11.90
C ILE A 178 -16.43 -7.55 -11.92
N ALA A 179 -15.84 -6.35 -11.77
CA ALA A 179 -16.61 -5.10 -11.82
C ALA A 179 -17.26 -4.86 -13.21
N ILE A 180 -16.60 -5.27 -14.29
CA ILE A 180 -17.17 -5.24 -15.64
C ILE A 180 -18.27 -6.28 -15.77
N SER A 181 -18.07 -7.51 -15.28
CA SER A 181 -19.05 -8.59 -15.34
C SER A 181 -20.34 -8.24 -14.60
N MET A 182 -20.26 -7.40 -13.56
CA MET A 182 -21.44 -6.91 -12.84
C MET A 182 -22.44 -6.19 -13.76
N GLN A 183 -21.96 -5.54 -14.85
CA GLN A 183 -22.81 -4.85 -15.82
C GLN A 183 -23.74 -5.78 -16.62
N SER A 184 -23.49 -7.09 -16.58
CA SER A 184 -24.33 -8.11 -17.23
C SER A 184 -25.24 -8.85 -16.24
N THR A 185 -25.40 -8.33 -15.02
CA THR A 185 -26.20 -8.93 -13.94
C THR A 185 -27.33 -7.99 -13.50
N ALA A 186 -28.13 -8.45 -12.53
CA ALA A 186 -29.16 -7.62 -11.90
C ALA A 186 -28.57 -6.40 -11.12
N TYR A 187 -27.26 -6.34 -10.98
CA TYR A 187 -26.52 -5.29 -10.27
C TYR A 187 -25.86 -4.28 -11.23
N GLU A 188 -26.40 -4.13 -12.44
CA GLU A 188 -25.91 -3.17 -13.43
C GLU A 188 -25.90 -1.75 -12.84
N LEU A 189 -24.77 -1.06 -13.01
CA LEU A 189 -24.60 0.32 -12.57
C LEU A 189 -24.95 1.29 -13.68
N SER A 190 -25.86 2.21 -13.40
CA SER A 190 -26.12 3.32 -14.29
C SER A 190 -25.06 4.42 -14.15
N ALA A 191 -24.75 5.09 -15.25
CA ALA A 191 -23.85 6.24 -15.24
C ALA A 191 -24.34 7.33 -14.28
N SER A 192 -25.66 7.54 -14.17
CA SER A 192 -26.26 8.54 -13.27
C SER A 192 -25.98 8.23 -11.79
N GLN A 193 -26.00 6.94 -11.39
CA GLN A 193 -25.65 6.53 -10.02
C GLN A 193 -24.17 6.84 -9.71
N VAL A 194 -23.28 6.52 -10.64
CA VAL A 194 -21.83 6.80 -10.46
C VAL A 194 -21.59 8.31 -10.39
N PHE A 195 -22.19 9.11 -11.29
CA PHE A 195 -22.02 10.56 -11.28
C PHE A 195 -22.66 11.23 -10.05
N SER A 196 -23.74 10.67 -9.49
CA SER A 196 -24.32 11.18 -8.24
C SER A 196 -23.34 11.11 -7.07
N GLY A 197 -22.39 10.17 -7.11
CA GLY A 197 -21.31 10.04 -6.14
C GLY A 197 -20.24 11.14 -6.18
N LEU A 198 -20.32 12.07 -7.13
CA LEU A 198 -19.38 13.19 -7.28
C LEU A 198 -19.97 14.53 -6.77
N ASN A 199 -21.09 14.51 -6.05
CA ASN A 199 -21.80 15.71 -5.57
C ASN A 199 -21.16 16.37 -4.33
N PHE A 200 -20.02 15.90 -3.86
CA PHE A 200 -19.29 16.44 -2.70
C PHE A 200 -20.10 16.54 -1.41
N THR A 201 -21.10 15.68 -1.23
CA THR A 201 -21.88 15.60 0.00
C THR A 201 -21.22 14.62 0.97
N LEU A 202 -21.09 15.01 2.25
CA LEU A 202 -20.60 14.16 3.33
C LEU A 202 -21.65 14.14 4.45
N PRO A 203 -22.57 13.15 4.46
CA PRO A 203 -23.52 13.00 5.55
C PRO A 203 -22.78 12.71 6.86
N PHE A 204 -23.17 13.42 7.92
CA PHE A 204 -22.46 13.38 9.20
C PHE A 204 -22.46 11.98 9.84
N GLU A 205 -23.47 11.18 9.58
CA GLU A 205 -23.61 9.80 10.04
C GLU A 205 -22.47 8.89 9.53
N TYR A 206 -21.94 9.14 8.32
CA TYR A 206 -20.82 8.37 7.74
C TYR A 206 -19.46 8.95 8.05
N LEU A 207 -19.37 10.09 8.76
CA LEU A 207 -18.08 10.76 9.01
C LEU A 207 -17.02 9.86 9.67
N PRO A 208 -17.34 9.05 10.72
CA PRO A 208 -16.33 8.15 11.30
C PRO A 208 -15.81 7.13 10.30
N LEU A 209 -16.68 6.50 9.51
CA LEU A 209 -16.30 5.56 8.47
C LEU A 209 -15.52 6.24 7.34
N ALA A 210 -15.95 7.41 6.89
CA ALA A 210 -15.28 8.19 5.85
C ALA A 210 -13.84 8.56 6.26
N LEU A 211 -13.63 8.99 7.50
CA LEU A 211 -12.30 9.30 8.03
C LEU A 211 -11.43 8.04 8.13
N ALA A 212 -11.99 6.93 8.58
CA ALA A 212 -11.28 5.65 8.62
C ALA A 212 -10.87 5.20 7.22
N VAL A 213 -11.81 5.22 6.26
CA VAL A 213 -11.52 4.88 4.86
C VAL A 213 -10.47 5.82 4.27
N PHE A 214 -10.56 7.13 4.54
CA PHE A 214 -9.54 8.07 4.11
C PHE A 214 -8.16 7.71 4.66
N GLY A 215 -8.07 7.26 5.91
CA GLY A 215 -6.81 6.81 6.51
C GLY A 215 -6.25 5.53 5.89
N PHE A 216 -7.11 4.53 5.66
CA PHE A 216 -6.71 3.19 5.25
C PHE A 216 -6.61 3.00 3.73
N THR A 217 -7.30 3.82 2.91
CA THR A 217 -7.23 3.70 1.44
C THR A 217 -6.26 4.69 0.84
N GLY A 218 -5.65 4.31 -0.26
CA GLY A 218 -4.60 5.11 -0.87
C GLY A 218 -3.31 5.10 -0.04
N ILE A 219 -2.38 5.96 -0.39
CA ILE A 219 -1.05 6.02 0.23
C ILE A 219 -1.13 6.58 1.64
N SER A 220 -0.60 5.87 2.62
CA SER A 220 -0.46 6.33 4.00
C SER A 220 0.93 6.94 4.27
N TYR A 221 1.14 7.44 5.48
CA TYR A 221 2.43 7.92 5.94
C TYR A 221 3.55 6.87 5.76
N GLY A 222 3.26 5.61 6.09
CA GLY A 222 4.24 4.53 5.99
C GLY A 222 4.68 4.27 4.55
N GLU A 223 3.74 4.28 3.60
CA GLU A 223 4.05 4.12 2.18
C GLU A 223 4.78 5.34 1.60
N ILE A 224 4.45 6.57 2.02
CA ILE A 224 5.20 7.77 1.61
C ILE A 224 6.66 7.64 2.03
N MET A 225 6.90 7.27 3.28
CA MET A 225 8.24 7.04 3.80
C MET A 225 8.95 5.91 3.05
N ALA A 226 8.31 4.77 2.89
CA ALA A 226 8.86 3.60 2.19
C ALA A 226 9.20 3.90 0.73
N TYR A 227 8.36 4.64 0.03
CA TYR A 227 8.58 5.03 -1.36
C TYR A 227 9.90 5.78 -1.54
N THR A 228 10.28 6.61 -0.60
CA THR A 228 11.57 7.34 -0.68
C THR A 228 12.77 6.40 -0.63
N TYR A 229 12.72 5.34 0.18
CA TYR A 229 13.76 4.31 0.19
C TYR A 229 13.78 3.52 -1.12
N TRP A 230 12.61 3.21 -1.69
CA TRP A 230 12.54 2.55 -2.99
C TRP A 230 13.13 3.43 -4.11
N CYS A 231 12.92 4.75 -4.07
CA CYS A 231 13.55 5.69 -5.00
C CYS A 231 15.08 5.66 -4.90
N LEU A 232 15.62 5.62 -3.67
CA LEU A 232 17.05 5.51 -3.44
C LEU A 232 17.62 4.17 -3.93
N GLU A 233 16.94 3.05 -3.62
CA GLU A 233 17.36 1.70 -4.04
C GLU A 233 17.24 1.50 -5.56
N LYS A 234 16.22 2.05 -6.21
CA LYS A 234 16.06 2.04 -7.67
C LYS A 234 17.07 2.91 -8.40
N GLY A 235 17.65 3.88 -7.68
CA GLY A 235 18.69 4.76 -8.23
C GLY A 235 18.15 6.08 -8.79
N TYR A 236 16.99 6.56 -8.38
CA TYR A 236 16.46 7.87 -8.80
C TYR A 236 17.30 9.05 -8.29
N ALA A 237 18.11 8.84 -7.26
CA ALA A 237 19.00 9.85 -6.69
C ALA A 237 20.46 9.77 -7.22
N GLN A 238 20.71 9.16 -8.38
CA GLN A 238 22.05 9.00 -8.96
C GLN A 238 22.52 10.19 -9.79
N GLY A 239 21.64 11.18 -10.08
CA GLY A 239 21.99 12.37 -10.85
C GLY A 239 23.18 13.11 -10.29
N ASP A 240 24.01 13.71 -11.15
CA ASP A 240 25.02 14.64 -10.72
C ASP A 240 24.37 15.93 -10.21
N ALA A 241 24.74 16.36 -9.00
CA ALA A 241 24.19 17.60 -8.44
C ALA A 241 24.59 18.83 -9.28
N GLU A 242 25.67 18.75 -10.04
CA GLU A 242 26.15 19.81 -10.93
C GLU A 242 25.40 19.80 -12.28
N ASP A 243 24.85 18.66 -12.72
CA ASP A 243 23.99 18.57 -13.90
C ASP A 243 22.51 18.73 -13.55
N ILE A 244 22.06 19.99 -13.61
CA ILE A 244 20.66 20.36 -13.36
C ILE A 244 19.71 19.65 -14.32
N GLN A 245 20.11 19.41 -15.58
CA GLN A 245 19.23 18.76 -16.55
C GLN A 245 19.06 17.28 -16.27
N GLU A 246 20.10 16.60 -15.81
CA GLU A 246 20.03 15.21 -15.40
C GLU A 246 19.17 15.04 -14.14
N THR A 247 19.37 15.90 -13.13
CA THR A 247 18.54 15.93 -11.93
C THR A 247 17.05 16.15 -12.27
N LYS A 248 16.73 17.08 -13.20
CA LYS A 248 15.36 17.27 -13.69
C LYS A 248 14.79 16.01 -14.34
N ASN A 249 15.58 15.25 -15.09
CA ASN A 249 15.13 14.02 -15.72
C ASN A 249 14.84 12.92 -14.69
N TRP A 250 15.64 12.82 -13.61
CA TRP A 250 15.35 11.93 -12.51
C TRP A 250 14.08 12.32 -11.76
N ILE A 251 13.86 13.61 -11.49
CA ILE A 251 12.59 14.09 -10.91
C ILE A 251 11.40 13.73 -11.79
N ARG A 252 11.50 13.93 -13.12
CA ARG A 252 10.44 13.55 -14.05
C ARG A 252 10.20 12.04 -14.08
N THR A 253 11.26 11.24 -13.93
CA THR A 253 11.13 9.77 -13.83
C THR A 253 10.37 9.38 -12.57
N MET A 254 10.72 9.92 -11.42
CA MET A 254 10.02 9.74 -10.16
C MET A 254 8.56 10.21 -10.24
N GLN A 255 8.29 11.39 -10.84
CA GLN A 255 6.92 11.86 -11.05
C GLN A 255 6.10 10.93 -11.95
N THR A 256 6.71 10.38 -13.01
CA THR A 256 6.06 9.36 -13.86
C THR A 256 5.72 8.12 -13.05
N ASP A 257 6.60 7.67 -12.17
CA ASP A 257 6.37 6.53 -11.28
C ASP A 257 5.21 6.82 -10.29
N VAL A 258 5.11 8.03 -9.75
CA VAL A 258 3.97 8.43 -8.90
C VAL A 258 2.64 8.41 -9.69
N TRP A 259 2.61 8.89 -10.92
CA TRP A 259 1.41 8.80 -11.77
C TRP A 259 0.98 7.35 -12.03
N VAL A 260 1.96 6.46 -12.21
CA VAL A 260 1.70 5.02 -12.34
C VAL A 260 1.13 4.45 -11.03
N THR A 261 1.61 4.89 -9.87
CA THR A 261 1.04 4.54 -8.58
C THR A 261 -0.44 4.94 -8.49
N ILE A 262 -0.77 6.20 -8.83
CA ILE A 262 -2.16 6.70 -8.83
C ILE A 262 -3.05 5.84 -9.73
N PHE A 263 -2.57 5.53 -10.94
CA PHE A 263 -3.31 4.73 -11.91
C PHE A 263 -3.63 3.33 -11.36
N PHE A 264 -2.63 2.61 -10.85
CA PHE A 264 -2.83 1.25 -10.34
C PHE A 264 -3.65 1.22 -9.05
N ILE A 265 -3.46 2.17 -8.14
CA ILE A 265 -4.30 2.26 -6.93
C ILE A 265 -5.76 2.53 -7.31
N THR A 266 -6.01 3.40 -8.28
CA THR A 266 -7.36 3.71 -8.73
C THR A 266 -8.03 2.47 -9.32
N ILE A 267 -7.37 1.78 -10.25
CA ILE A 267 -7.90 0.55 -10.88
C ILE A 267 -8.06 -0.59 -9.85
N GLY A 268 -7.13 -0.71 -8.92
CA GLY A 268 -7.19 -1.77 -7.90
C GLY A 268 -8.22 -1.52 -6.80
N THR A 269 -8.63 -0.26 -6.56
CA THR A 269 -9.51 0.11 -5.44
C THR A 269 -10.96 0.38 -5.88
N LEU A 270 -11.18 1.07 -6.99
CA LEU A 270 -12.53 1.42 -7.46
C LEU A 270 -13.44 0.22 -7.70
N PRO A 271 -12.99 -0.91 -8.25
CA PRO A 271 -13.85 -2.09 -8.41
C PRO A 271 -14.47 -2.56 -7.09
N PHE A 272 -13.72 -2.56 -6.00
CA PHE A 272 -14.23 -2.93 -4.68
C PHE A 272 -15.29 -1.95 -4.17
N PHE A 273 -15.11 -0.65 -4.42
CA PHE A 273 -16.13 0.35 -4.10
C PHE A 273 -17.41 0.13 -4.90
N PHE A 274 -17.31 -0.09 -6.21
CA PHE A 274 -18.46 -0.31 -7.07
C PHE A 274 -19.23 -1.58 -6.70
N LEU A 275 -18.52 -2.65 -6.36
CA LEU A 275 -19.11 -3.87 -5.87
C LEU A 275 -19.80 -3.66 -4.51
N GLY A 276 -19.19 -2.88 -3.62
CA GLY A 276 -19.80 -2.48 -2.36
C GLY A 276 -21.08 -1.66 -2.55
N ALA A 277 -21.01 -0.61 -3.36
CA ALA A 277 -22.13 0.30 -3.61
C ALA A 277 -23.23 -0.31 -4.49
N GLY A 278 -22.87 -1.17 -5.45
CA GLY A 278 -23.83 -1.74 -6.38
C GLY A 278 -24.46 -3.04 -5.91
N VAL A 279 -23.74 -3.86 -5.13
CA VAL A 279 -24.22 -5.17 -4.67
C VAL A 279 -24.50 -5.16 -3.17
N LEU A 280 -23.51 -4.86 -2.34
CA LEU A 280 -23.67 -4.96 -0.88
C LEU A 280 -24.65 -3.94 -0.32
N ASN A 281 -24.71 -2.74 -0.87
CA ASN A 281 -25.66 -1.72 -0.45
C ASN A 281 -27.12 -2.13 -0.69
N THR A 282 -27.38 -3.05 -1.61
CA THR A 282 -28.75 -3.54 -1.92
C THR A 282 -29.18 -4.72 -1.06
N LEU A 283 -28.29 -5.28 -0.22
CA LEU A 283 -28.59 -6.45 0.61
C LEU A 283 -29.25 -6.04 1.95
N PRO A 284 -30.55 -6.36 2.17
CA PRO A 284 -31.29 -5.91 3.38
C PRO A 284 -30.64 -6.39 4.69
N GLN A 285 -30.17 -7.63 4.73
CA GLN A 285 -29.51 -8.20 5.92
C GLN A 285 -28.25 -7.47 6.32
N LEU A 286 -27.45 -7.04 5.33
CA LEU A 286 -26.23 -6.27 5.59
C LEU A 286 -26.56 -4.85 6.03
N GLN A 287 -27.60 -4.22 5.45
CA GLN A 287 -28.07 -2.89 5.86
C GLN A 287 -28.60 -2.91 7.30
N GLU A 288 -29.31 -3.96 7.71
CA GLU A 288 -29.76 -4.16 9.09
C GLU A 288 -28.56 -4.30 10.05
N SER A 289 -27.55 -5.09 9.66
CA SER A 289 -26.33 -5.21 10.44
C SER A 289 -25.57 -3.89 10.57
N LEU A 290 -25.45 -3.13 9.48
CA LEU A 290 -24.81 -1.80 9.48
C LEU A 290 -25.58 -0.76 10.31
N ALA A 291 -26.90 -0.89 10.44
CA ALA A 291 -27.74 -0.02 11.24
C ALA A 291 -27.72 -0.35 12.74
N THR A 292 -27.50 -1.63 13.11
CA THR A 292 -27.63 -2.11 14.49
C THR A 292 -26.30 -2.38 15.18
N GLN A 293 -25.23 -2.59 14.40
CA GLN A 293 -23.89 -2.92 14.89
C GLN A 293 -22.87 -1.81 14.54
N SER A 294 -21.74 -1.83 15.21
CA SER A 294 -20.62 -1.00 14.78
C SER A 294 -20.12 -1.45 13.40
N PHE A 295 -19.70 -0.53 12.56
CA PHE A 295 -19.08 -0.85 11.25
C PHE A 295 -17.92 -1.84 11.36
N TRP A 296 -17.27 -1.89 12.52
CA TRP A 296 -16.12 -2.75 12.78
C TRP A 296 -16.48 -4.20 13.10
N ASP A 297 -17.73 -4.45 13.49
CA ASP A 297 -18.23 -5.76 13.89
C ASP A 297 -18.92 -6.50 12.73
N VAL A 298 -19.06 -5.84 11.58
CA VAL A 298 -19.67 -6.44 10.40
C VAL A 298 -18.68 -7.39 9.71
N ASP A 299 -19.08 -8.65 9.48
CA ASP A 299 -18.28 -9.62 8.72
C ASP A 299 -18.30 -9.29 7.22
N ILE A 300 -17.48 -8.30 6.88
CA ILE A 300 -17.36 -7.82 5.49
C ILE A 300 -16.72 -8.87 4.58
N ILE A 301 -15.86 -9.76 5.09
CA ILE A 301 -15.19 -10.79 4.28
C ILE A 301 -16.21 -11.80 3.77
N SER A 302 -17.10 -12.30 4.63
CA SER A 302 -18.20 -13.17 4.21
C SER A 302 -19.18 -12.47 3.28
N ALA A 303 -19.48 -11.18 3.53
CA ALA A 303 -20.31 -10.38 2.62
C ALA A 303 -19.68 -10.24 1.24
N LEU A 304 -18.37 -10.00 1.16
CA LEU A 304 -17.62 -9.93 -0.10
C LEU A 304 -17.59 -11.28 -0.83
N GLN A 305 -17.38 -12.38 -0.11
CA GLN A 305 -17.41 -13.72 -0.69
C GLN A 305 -18.77 -14.02 -1.33
N ASN A 306 -19.85 -13.66 -0.63
CA ASN A 306 -21.20 -13.79 -1.14
C ASN A 306 -21.45 -12.87 -2.34
N MET A 307 -20.98 -11.63 -2.31
CA MET A 307 -21.06 -10.69 -3.42
C MET A 307 -20.43 -11.25 -4.71
N PHE A 308 -19.25 -11.87 -4.62
CA PHE A 308 -18.61 -12.50 -5.77
C PHE A 308 -19.47 -13.64 -6.34
N SER A 309 -20.12 -14.43 -5.47
CA SER A 309 -21.02 -15.50 -5.94
C SER A 309 -22.31 -14.96 -6.57
N LEU A 310 -22.83 -13.84 -6.11
CA LEU A 310 -24.00 -13.18 -6.70
C LEU A 310 -23.72 -12.65 -8.11
N VAL A 311 -22.50 -12.19 -8.37
CA VAL A 311 -22.12 -11.65 -9.68
C VAL A 311 -21.69 -12.73 -10.67
N LEU A 312 -20.91 -13.73 -10.25
CA LEU A 312 -20.28 -14.71 -11.13
C LEU A 312 -20.72 -16.15 -10.91
N GLY A 313 -21.56 -16.42 -9.89
CA GLY A 313 -21.95 -17.76 -9.49
C GLY A 313 -21.06 -18.37 -8.39
N ASP A 314 -21.45 -19.51 -7.86
CA ASP A 314 -20.84 -20.10 -6.64
C ASP A 314 -19.34 -20.41 -6.74
N TRP A 315 -18.83 -20.70 -7.93
CA TRP A 315 -17.41 -20.95 -8.13
C TRP A 315 -16.54 -19.72 -7.79
N ALA A 316 -17.11 -18.54 -7.86
CA ALA A 316 -16.39 -17.28 -7.60
C ALA A 316 -16.07 -17.06 -6.10
N LYS A 317 -16.71 -17.80 -5.19
CA LYS A 317 -16.32 -17.82 -3.77
C LYS A 317 -14.88 -18.26 -3.60
N TRP A 318 -14.49 -19.30 -4.33
CA TRP A 318 -13.12 -19.79 -4.30
C TRP A 318 -12.15 -18.79 -4.95
N LEU A 319 -12.55 -18.18 -6.07
CA LEU A 319 -11.76 -17.12 -6.71
C LEU A 319 -11.51 -15.94 -5.74
N PHE A 320 -12.54 -15.54 -4.97
CA PHE A 320 -12.40 -14.48 -3.97
C PHE A 320 -11.39 -14.86 -2.88
N ILE A 321 -11.45 -16.08 -2.34
CA ILE A 321 -10.50 -16.52 -1.29
C ILE A 321 -9.06 -16.46 -1.79
N VAL A 322 -8.81 -16.97 -3.00
CA VAL A 322 -7.47 -16.92 -3.63
C VAL A 322 -7.02 -15.48 -3.83
N LEU A 323 -7.91 -14.63 -4.33
CA LEU A 323 -7.65 -13.21 -4.54
C LEU A 323 -7.33 -12.50 -3.21
N ALA A 324 -8.12 -12.73 -2.17
CA ALA A 324 -7.94 -12.18 -0.84
C ALA A 324 -6.57 -12.59 -0.26
N PHE A 325 -6.20 -13.87 -0.39
CA PHE A 325 -4.90 -14.36 0.03
C PHE A 325 -3.75 -13.58 -0.65
N PHE A 326 -3.78 -13.45 -1.97
CA PHE A 326 -2.72 -12.74 -2.70
C PHE A 326 -2.67 -11.25 -2.37
N ILE A 327 -3.82 -10.59 -2.22
CA ILE A 327 -3.89 -9.17 -1.84
C ILE A 327 -3.31 -8.96 -0.43
N LEU A 328 -3.73 -9.77 0.54
CA LEU A 328 -3.23 -9.66 1.92
C LEU A 328 -1.74 -10.01 2.01
N TYR A 329 -1.30 -11.05 1.28
CA TYR A 329 0.09 -11.45 1.26
C TYR A 329 1.00 -10.40 0.56
N SER A 330 0.53 -9.74 -0.49
CA SER A 330 1.29 -8.65 -1.12
C SER A 330 1.52 -7.49 -0.15
N THR A 331 0.51 -7.15 0.68
CA THR A 331 0.63 -6.14 1.72
C THR A 331 1.58 -6.59 2.83
N LEU A 332 1.53 -7.85 3.26
CA LEU A 332 2.46 -8.40 4.24
C LEU A 332 3.90 -8.32 3.74
N LEU A 333 4.17 -8.76 2.53
CA LEU A 333 5.50 -8.77 1.94
C LEU A 333 6.06 -7.36 1.74
N SER A 334 5.29 -6.46 1.14
CA SER A 334 5.70 -5.07 0.89
C SER A 334 5.83 -4.26 2.18
N GLY A 335 4.90 -4.44 3.12
CA GLY A 335 4.91 -3.81 4.43
C GLY A 335 6.14 -4.25 5.25
N THR A 336 6.41 -5.56 5.35
CA THR A 336 7.60 -6.06 6.05
C THR A 336 8.88 -5.55 5.40
N ALA A 337 8.94 -5.51 4.07
CA ALA A 337 10.07 -4.96 3.34
C ALA A 337 10.29 -3.46 3.63
N ALA A 338 9.23 -2.68 3.74
CA ALA A 338 9.27 -1.28 4.13
C ALA A 338 9.72 -1.11 5.59
N PHE A 339 9.12 -1.89 6.51
CA PHE A 339 9.45 -1.87 7.94
C PHE A 339 10.91 -2.16 8.21
N THR A 340 11.48 -3.18 7.59
CA THR A 340 12.89 -3.53 7.81
C THR A 340 13.83 -2.38 7.47
N ARG A 341 13.54 -1.62 6.43
CA ARG A 341 14.34 -0.46 5.99
C ARG A 341 14.14 0.72 6.92
N THR A 342 12.89 1.03 7.22
CA THR A 342 12.51 2.14 8.08
C THR A 342 13.08 1.98 9.49
N ILE A 343 12.90 0.82 10.12
CA ILE A 343 13.43 0.57 11.48
C ILE A 343 14.96 0.58 11.49
N SER A 344 15.60 0.03 10.45
CA SER A 344 17.05 0.09 10.32
C SER A 344 17.55 1.53 10.28
N ASP A 345 16.85 2.39 9.54
CA ASP A 345 17.22 3.81 9.44
C ASP A 345 16.92 4.58 10.74
N TYR A 346 15.85 4.26 11.45
CA TYR A 346 15.61 4.80 12.80
C TYR A 346 16.78 4.49 13.74
N PHE A 347 17.23 3.24 13.82
CA PHE A 347 18.33 2.87 14.69
C PHE A 347 19.65 3.57 14.34
N ILE A 348 19.92 3.77 13.06
CA ILE A 348 21.08 4.52 12.59
C ILE A 348 20.93 6.02 12.86
N SER A 349 19.79 6.61 12.50
CA SER A 349 19.55 8.06 12.61
C SER A 349 19.44 8.53 14.05
N MET A 350 18.93 7.71 14.96
CA MET A 350 18.83 7.99 16.40
C MET A 350 20.15 7.72 17.14
N GLY A 351 21.16 7.17 16.48
CA GLY A 351 22.48 6.91 17.05
C GLY A 351 22.57 5.65 17.90
N PHE A 352 21.59 4.72 17.83
CA PHE A 352 21.68 3.44 18.52
C PHE A 352 22.69 2.49 17.89
N VAL A 353 22.89 2.62 16.59
CA VAL A 353 23.82 1.79 15.82
C VAL A 353 24.73 2.70 14.97
N TYR A 354 26.05 2.43 15.01
CA TYR A 354 26.99 3.13 14.16
C TYR A 354 26.87 2.67 12.70
N GLU A 355 26.81 3.62 11.78
CA GLU A 355 26.77 3.33 10.36
C GLU A 355 28.15 2.93 9.83
N LYS A 356 28.26 1.67 9.39
CA LYS A 356 29.41 1.11 8.66
C LYS A 356 28.90 0.59 7.33
N GLU A 357 29.78 0.30 6.38
CA GLU A 357 29.46 -0.07 4.99
C GLU A 357 28.35 -1.15 4.83
N ASN A 358 28.26 -2.11 5.75
CA ASN A 358 27.26 -3.17 5.69
C ASN A 358 26.19 -3.14 6.81
N THR A 359 26.24 -2.16 7.69
CA THR A 359 25.34 -2.13 8.87
C THR A 359 23.87 -2.13 8.48
N ARG A 360 23.48 -1.30 7.53
CA ARG A 360 22.09 -1.23 7.06
C ARG A 360 21.61 -2.56 6.48
N LYS A 361 22.41 -3.22 5.65
CA LYS A 361 22.06 -4.55 5.09
C LYS A 361 21.92 -5.61 6.17
N THR A 362 22.79 -5.60 7.17
CA THR A 362 22.74 -6.54 8.29
C THR A 362 21.51 -6.31 9.16
N LEU A 363 21.20 -5.04 9.47
CA LEU A 363 20.00 -4.68 10.22
C LEU A 363 18.71 -5.09 9.50
N ILE A 364 18.61 -4.82 8.19
CA ILE A 364 17.45 -5.23 7.37
C ILE A 364 17.23 -6.75 7.47
N LYS A 365 18.29 -7.56 7.37
CA LYS A 365 18.19 -9.01 7.47
C LYS A 365 17.79 -9.48 8.88
N LEU A 366 18.35 -8.83 9.91
CA LEU A 366 18.04 -9.14 11.31
C LEU A 366 16.57 -8.79 11.64
N ILE A 367 16.13 -7.59 11.27
CA ILE A 367 14.76 -7.14 11.52
C ILE A 367 13.74 -7.94 10.70
N ALA A 368 14.11 -8.41 9.51
CA ALA A 368 13.25 -9.29 8.71
C ALA A 368 13.05 -10.67 9.37
N PHE A 369 13.93 -11.09 10.26
CA PHE A 369 13.81 -12.34 11.00
C PHE A 369 12.93 -12.20 12.25
N LEU A 370 12.96 -11.04 12.90
CA LEU A 370 12.14 -10.71 14.07
C LEU A 370 10.68 -10.46 13.70
#